data_bc6a544cc2d5dccee9ae25c6090bee39
#
_entry.id   bc6a544cc2d5dccee9ae25c6090bee39
#
_cell.length_a   1.000
_cell.length_b   1.000
_cell.length_c   1.000
_cell.angle_alpha   90.00
_cell.angle_beta   90.00
_cell.angle_gamma   90.00
#
_symmetry.space_group_name_H-M   'P 1'
#
loop_
_entity.id
_entity.type
_entity.pdbx_description
1 polymer ?
#
loop_
_entity_poly.entity_id
_entity_poly.type
_entity_poly.pdbx_seq_one_letter_code
_entity_poly.pdbx_strand_id
1 'polypeptide(L)'
;MKNNKILVGILGVTLSLTACKKDLDITNVNSPTPSSAQNENGAIALAQGTIYLNGFFNLKFSDGVYGRFWAGAMGFSEIMGDVIGAEAANAFMNQIGCPNRVTLDNGTVVLNPSNPKTQYELVRYANQNAQGGSNTTFYEWAYMYNMITAANSILELADKTTFSGAGAATKKETIKAWAYWWKGYAYSRIGSTYYAGLIQNATTADAATNGNYVTKEAIITEANANFDKAVTALSAATSTADYTAILGRLIPAYLQKGKGGVLTIDMWRRSINTMKARNILVNNLRSSMTTAQWSSILTLVNDGVRATDLIFTARTDANGSFIESTVADKVGQAAATGSTNTYKLSERWVQDFVAGDKRRDQNVLTLSSVGLFNTDRGNSFNTRYTLKYAGNGLTGVYTYANNVIGANEITIASTYEENELMKAEALIMTGQIDLGAAAIDAVRNYQGAGLTALGTGLTQAVAYEQLRRERRIALAFKGLSFYDARRWDIIGPDKSRTGAVVLSSTGAVNTNATIVYGFLDYWDVPDNELAYNPPAAGSAPTKNPKQ
;
A
#
# COMPACT_ATOMS: atom_id res chain seq x y z
N MET A 1 -28.27 61.08 43.52
CA MET A 1 -26.94 60.44 43.41
C MET A 1 -26.94 58.90 43.12
N LYS A 2 -28.09 58.20 43.18
CA LYS A 2 -28.14 56.73 42.89
C LYS A 2 -28.16 56.37 41.41
N ASN A 3 -28.70 57.25 40.55
CA ASN A 3 -28.86 56.97 39.12
C ASN A 3 -27.57 57.06 38.28
N ASN A 4 -26.58 57.87 38.74
CA ASN A 4 -25.32 58.05 38.01
C ASN A 4 -24.35 56.86 38.15
N LYS A 5 -24.50 56.05 39.22
CA LYS A 5 -23.67 54.83 39.40
C LYS A 5 -24.08 53.68 38.51
N ILE A 6 -25.36 53.60 38.14
CA ILE A 6 -25.87 52.59 37.21
C ILE A 6 -25.47 52.92 35.77
N LEU A 7 -25.46 54.19 35.38
CA LEU A 7 -25.07 54.63 34.06
C LEU A 7 -23.57 54.41 33.78
N VAL A 8 -22.71 54.59 34.79
CA VAL A 8 -21.26 54.34 34.70
C VAL A 8 -20.98 52.83 34.63
N GLY A 9 -21.77 52.00 35.34
CA GLY A 9 -21.66 50.56 35.30
C GLY A 9 -22.04 49.95 33.93
N ILE A 10 -23.11 50.46 33.32
CA ILE A 10 -23.56 50.03 31.97
C ILE A 10 -22.57 50.49 30.89
N LEU A 11 -22.01 51.69 30.98
CA LEU A 11 -21.00 52.19 30.05
C LEU A 11 -19.67 51.42 30.14
N GLY A 12 -19.29 50.97 31.35
CA GLY A 12 -18.10 50.12 31.58
C GLY A 12 -18.24 48.71 30.98
N VAL A 13 -19.42 48.09 31.07
CA VAL A 13 -19.69 46.76 30.51
C VAL A 13 -19.80 46.79 28.98
N THR A 14 -20.35 47.88 28.40
CA THR A 14 -20.41 48.01 26.93
C THR A 14 -19.05 48.31 26.32
N LEU A 15 -18.15 49.00 27.00
CA LEU A 15 -16.77 49.22 26.52
C LEU A 15 -15.88 47.99 26.65
N SER A 16 -16.14 47.10 27.61
CA SER A 16 -15.38 45.85 27.73
C SER A 16 -15.78 44.78 26.70
N LEU A 17 -16.98 44.87 26.13
CA LEU A 17 -17.43 43.93 25.08
C LEU A 17 -16.94 44.28 23.65
N THR A 18 -16.45 45.52 23.45
CA THR A 18 -15.91 45.96 22.17
C THR A 18 -14.37 45.86 22.08
N ALA A 19 -13.69 45.71 23.23
CA ALA A 19 -12.21 45.65 23.25
C ALA A 19 -11.64 44.29 22.91
N CYS A 20 -12.41 43.20 23.06
CA CYS A 20 -11.87 41.85 22.86
C CYS A 20 -11.88 41.33 21.42
N LYS A 21 -12.46 42.03 20.44
CA LYS A 21 -12.49 41.53 19.06
C LYS A 21 -11.22 41.82 18.28
N LYS A 22 -10.46 42.85 18.59
CA LYS A 22 -9.23 43.20 17.88
C LYS A 22 -7.99 42.46 18.36
N ASP A 23 -7.97 42.02 19.61
CA ASP A 23 -6.83 41.32 20.21
C ASP A 23 -6.86 39.79 19.96
N LEU A 24 -7.98 39.26 19.42
CA LEU A 24 -8.11 37.86 19.00
C LEU A 24 -7.67 37.64 17.54
N ASP A 25 -7.44 38.70 16.78
CA ASP A 25 -6.91 38.68 15.41
C ASP A 25 -5.38 38.87 15.37
N ILE A 26 -4.67 38.45 16.40
CA ILE A 26 -3.20 38.40 16.38
C ILE A 26 -2.78 37.29 15.45
N THR A 27 -2.61 37.63 14.20
CA THR A 27 -1.90 36.76 13.24
C THR A 27 -0.45 36.68 13.73
N ASN A 28 -0.03 35.49 14.14
CA ASN A 28 1.38 35.26 14.43
C ASN A 28 2.18 35.53 13.15
N VAL A 29 2.89 36.66 13.07
CA VAL A 29 3.68 37.06 11.89
C VAL A 29 4.76 36.05 11.51
N ASN A 30 5.09 35.12 12.40
CA ASN A 30 6.04 34.03 12.18
C ASN A 30 5.37 32.71 11.76
N SER A 31 4.04 32.64 11.76
CA SER A 31 3.31 31.48 11.21
C SER A 31 2.87 31.79 9.79
N PRO A 32 3.12 30.91 8.83
CA PRO A 32 2.60 31.06 7.47
C PRO A 32 1.08 31.20 7.53
N THR A 33 0.56 32.35 7.10
CA THR A 33 -0.88 32.52 6.96
C THR A 33 -1.36 31.75 5.72
N PRO A 34 -2.61 31.26 5.65
CA PRO A 34 -3.15 30.64 4.45
C PRO A 34 -2.98 31.53 3.19
N SER A 35 -3.04 32.85 3.34
CA SER A 35 -2.80 33.78 2.24
C SER A 35 -1.35 33.84 1.78
N SER A 36 -0.37 33.64 2.65
CA SER A 36 1.05 33.61 2.29
C SER A 36 1.42 32.40 1.43
N ALA A 37 0.64 31.31 1.50
CA ALA A 37 0.80 30.12 0.68
C ALA A 37 0.11 30.23 -0.70
N GLN A 38 -0.73 31.27 -0.93
CA GLN A 38 -1.49 31.45 -2.18
C GLN A 38 -0.62 31.99 -3.33
N ASN A 39 0.55 31.42 -3.50
CA ASN A 39 1.46 31.68 -4.61
C ASN A 39 2.04 30.37 -5.13
N GLU A 40 2.65 30.41 -6.31
CA GLU A 40 3.18 29.22 -6.99
C GLU A 40 4.12 28.40 -6.10
N ASN A 41 5.04 29.05 -5.38
CA ASN A 41 5.99 28.34 -4.50
C ASN A 41 5.31 27.71 -3.29
N GLY A 42 4.33 28.39 -2.71
CA GLY A 42 3.54 27.85 -1.59
C GLY A 42 2.71 26.64 -2.00
N ALA A 43 2.06 26.70 -3.17
CA ALA A 43 1.30 25.57 -3.70
C ALA A 43 2.18 24.34 -3.96
N ILE A 44 3.36 24.53 -4.54
CA ILE A 44 4.33 23.44 -4.79
C ILE A 44 4.85 22.88 -3.48
N ALA A 45 5.24 23.73 -2.54
CA ALA A 45 5.77 23.29 -1.24
C ALA A 45 4.74 22.48 -0.46
N LEU A 46 3.46 22.91 -0.45
CA LEU A 46 2.37 22.16 0.16
C LEU A 46 2.20 20.80 -0.54
N ALA A 47 2.13 20.78 -1.87
CA ALA A 47 1.92 19.57 -2.65
C ALA A 47 3.05 18.54 -2.45
N GLN A 48 4.31 18.97 -2.41
CA GLN A 48 5.45 18.11 -2.11
C GLN A 48 5.40 17.60 -0.68
N GLY A 49 5.24 18.48 0.30
CA GLY A 49 5.40 18.16 1.72
C GLY A 49 4.29 17.27 2.26
N THR A 50 3.05 17.50 1.84
CA THR A 50 1.90 16.80 2.42
C THR A 50 1.64 15.44 1.79
N ILE A 51 2.06 15.20 0.56
CA ILE A 51 1.84 13.91 -0.12
C ILE A 51 3.09 13.04 -0.06
N TYR A 52 4.15 13.49 -0.73
CA TYR A 52 5.29 12.61 -0.98
C TYR A 52 6.18 12.43 0.24
N LEU A 53 6.40 13.50 1.02
CA LEU A 53 7.25 13.45 2.21
C LEU A 53 6.51 12.88 3.42
N ASN A 54 5.27 13.27 3.66
CA ASN A 54 4.54 12.84 4.85
C ASN A 54 3.74 11.55 4.66
N GLY A 55 3.32 11.22 3.43
CA GLY A 55 2.51 10.03 3.16
C GLY A 55 3.30 8.72 3.21
N PHE A 56 4.63 8.75 3.04
CA PHE A 56 5.48 7.56 2.93
C PHE A 56 6.59 7.49 3.99
N PHE A 57 6.67 8.48 4.87
CA PHE A 57 7.64 8.52 5.97
C PHE A 57 6.98 8.25 7.32
N ASN A 58 7.79 8.23 8.36
CA ASN A 58 7.32 8.05 9.73
C ASN A 58 6.28 9.10 10.12
N LEU A 59 5.02 8.75 10.10
CA LEU A 59 3.97 9.54 10.71
C LEU A 59 3.69 8.97 12.10
N LYS A 60 3.88 9.80 13.13
CA LYS A 60 3.48 9.48 14.49
C LYS A 60 2.16 10.18 14.76
N PHE A 61 1.13 9.43 15.02
CA PHE A 61 -0.16 9.96 15.41
C PHE A 61 -0.15 10.35 16.91
N SER A 62 -1.09 11.21 17.32
CA SER A 62 -1.19 11.72 18.67
C SER A 62 -1.49 10.65 19.72
N ASP A 63 -2.08 9.54 19.32
CA ASP A 63 -2.33 8.36 20.16
C ASP A 63 -1.10 7.45 20.33
N GLY A 64 0.02 7.81 19.71
CA GLY A 64 1.26 7.07 19.77
C GLY A 64 1.42 5.99 18.70
N VAL A 65 0.45 5.83 17.80
CA VAL A 65 0.56 4.91 16.65
C VAL A 65 1.76 5.33 15.80
N TYR A 66 2.68 4.39 15.64
CA TYR A 66 3.91 4.59 14.89
C TYR A 66 3.81 3.78 13.61
N GLY A 67 3.50 4.45 12.48
CA GLY A 67 3.41 3.79 11.20
C GLY A 67 4.49 4.29 10.25
N ARG A 68 5.30 3.39 9.75
CA ARG A 68 6.02 3.59 8.49
C ARG A 68 5.12 3.02 7.41
N PHE A 69 4.88 3.76 6.35
CA PHE A 69 3.93 3.33 5.30
C PHE A 69 4.21 1.90 4.83
N TRP A 70 5.49 1.55 4.58
CA TRP A 70 5.82 0.21 4.16
C TRP A 70 5.59 -0.83 5.26
N ALA A 71 6.08 -0.59 6.47
CA ALA A 71 5.94 -1.54 7.59
C ALA A 71 4.48 -1.68 8.03
N GLY A 72 3.75 -0.57 8.14
CA GLY A 72 2.39 -0.55 8.67
C GLY A 72 1.29 -0.88 7.66
N ALA A 73 1.55 -0.73 6.36
CA ALA A 73 0.55 -0.97 5.32
C ALA A 73 0.97 -2.08 4.36
N MET A 74 2.08 -1.89 3.63
CA MET A 74 2.54 -2.88 2.67
C MET A 74 3.07 -4.14 3.35
N GLY A 75 3.76 -4.02 4.49
CA GLY A 75 4.28 -5.16 5.26
C GLY A 75 3.19 -6.08 5.77
N PHE A 76 2.03 -5.56 6.20
CA PHE A 76 0.88 -6.40 6.57
C PHE A 76 0.38 -7.22 5.38
N SER A 77 0.34 -6.65 4.19
CA SER A 77 -0.02 -7.37 2.97
C SER A 77 0.93 -8.53 2.69
N GLU A 78 2.24 -8.33 2.86
CA GLU A 78 3.25 -9.38 2.64
C GLU A 78 3.18 -10.49 3.69
N ILE A 79 2.84 -10.16 4.95
CA ILE A 79 2.64 -11.14 6.02
C ILE A 79 1.37 -11.97 5.76
N MET A 80 0.24 -11.32 5.47
CA MET A 80 -1.02 -12.02 5.19
C MET A 80 -1.03 -12.72 3.84
N GLY A 81 -0.17 -12.29 2.90
CA GLY A 81 0.07 -12.98 1.64
C GLY A 81 1.06 -14.14 1.74
N ASP A 82 1.56 -14.45 2.95
CA ASP A 82 2.51 -15.53 3.21
C ASP A 82 3.80 -15.43 2.38
N VAL A 83 4.34 -14.21 2.24
CA VAL A 83 5.67 -13.94 1.67
C VAL A 83 6.71 -13.88 2.77
N ILE A 84 6.39 -13.23 3.89
CA ILE A 84 7.21 -13.13 5.09
C ILE A 84 6.43 -13.52 6.33
N GLY A 85 7.17 -13.78 7.40
CA GLY A 85 6.63 -13.90 8.74
C GLY A 85 7.42 -13.05 9.73
N ALA A 86 6.81 -12.69 10.86
CA ALA A 86 7.44 -11.92 11.93
C ALA A 86 7.68 -12.82 13.15
N GLU A 87 8.86 -12.73 13.76
CA GLU A 87 9.18 -13.43 15.00
C GLU A 87 8.54 -12.77 16.21
N ALA A 88 8.72 -11.46 16.31
CA ALA A 88 8.11 -10.60 17.30
C ALA A 88 7.90 -9.24 16.68
N ALA A 89 6.83 -8.56 17.02
CA ALA A 89 6.61 -7.16 16.63
C ALA A 89 5.41 -6.59 17.35
N ASN A 90 5.29 -5.25 17.34
CA ASN A 90 4.11 -4.55 17.78
C ASN A 90 2.92 -4.82 16.82
N ALA A 91 1.75 -4.37 17.21
CA ALA A 91 0.55 -4.39 16.39
C ALA A 91 0.16 -5.81 15.91
N PHE A 92 0.43 -6.83 16.71
CA PHE A 92 0.13 -8.24 16.42
C PHE A 92 0.75 -8.76 15.11
N MET A 93 1.78 -8.12 14.59
CA MET A 93 2.40 -8.50 13.30
C MET A 93 2.92 -9.93 13.27
N ASN A 94 3.39 -10.45 14.42
CA ASN A 94 3.81 -11.83 14.55
C ASN A 94 2.65 -12.84 14.50
N GLN A 95 1.41 -12.38 14.61
CA GLN A 95 0.21 -13.24 14.70
C GLN A 95 -0.73 -13.11 13.51
N ILE A 96 -0.85 -11.93 12.88
CA ILE A 96 -1.81 -11.69 11.79
C ILE A 96 -1.58 -12.55 10.54
N GLY A 97 -0.37 -13.07 10.37
CA GLY A 97 -0.04 -14.03 9.31
C GLY A 97 -0.10 -15.49 9.73
N CYS A 98 -0.47 -15.78 10.99
CA CYS A 98 -0.55 -17.14 11.48
C CYS A 98 -1.86 -17.81 11.03
N PRO A 99 -1.82 -18.97 10.33
CA PRO A 99 -3.03 -19.65 9.89
C PRO A 99 -3.79 -20.25 11.05
N ASN A 100 -5.09 -20.47 10.84
CA ASN A 100 -5.92 -21.10 11.86
C ASN A 100 -5.52 -22.55 12.14
N ARG A 101 -5.05 -23.27 11.10
CA ARG A 101 -4.70 -24.68 11.22
C ARG A 101 -3.68 -25.11 10.17
N VAL A 102 -2.77 -25.98 10.57
CA VAL A 102 -1.85 -26.70 9.68
C VAL A 102 -1.97 -28.19 9.95
N THR A 103 -2.14 -29.00 8.89
CA THR A 103 -2.05 -30.45 8.96
C THR A 103 -0.72 -30.88 8.35
N LEU A 104 0.15 -31.51 9.13
CA LEU A 104 1.45 -31.99 8.72
C LEU A 104 1.35 -33.27 7.87
N ASP A 105 2.42 -33.67 7.21
CA ASP A 105 2.48 -34.85 6.31
C ASP A 105 2.07 -36.16 7.01
N ASN A 106 2.32 -36.27 8.32
CA ASN A 106 1.94 -37.42 9.14
C ASN A 106 0.50 -37.34 9.68
N GLY A 107 -0.29 -36.33 9.27
CA GLY A 107 -1.66 -36.14 9.74
C GLY A 107 -1.79 -35.37 11.06
N THR A 108 -0.70 -34.98 11.71
CA THR A 108 -0.76 -34.19 12.95
C THR A 108 -1.35 -32.80 12.64
N VAL A 109 -2.38 -32.43 13.40
CA VAL A 109 -3.01 -31.11 13.30
C VAL A 109 -2.40 -30.17 14.31
N VAL A 110 -1.90 -29.03 13.81
CA VAL A 110 -1.37 -27.92 14.62
C VAL A 110 -2.31 -26.75 14.50
N LEU A 111 -2.86 -26.30 15.61
CA LEU A 111 -3.76 -25.15 15.68
C LEU A 111 -2.98 -23.88 15.95
N ASN A 112 -3.58 -22.74 15.57
CA ASN A 112 -3.05 -21.42 15.95
C ASN A 112 -2.97 -21.33 17.49
N PRO A 113 -1.80 -21.07 18.05
CA PRO A 113 -1.62 -21.01 19.51
C PRO A 113 -2.10 -19.71 20.12
N SER A 114 -2.33 -18.66 19.31
CA SER A 114 -2.71 -17.34 19.76
C SER A 114 -4.07 -17.32 20.48
N ASN A 115 -4.33 -16.29 21.21
CA ASN A 115 -5.64 -16.00 21.78
C ASN A 115 -6.00 -14.55 21.41
N PRO A 116 -6.99 -14.30 20.56
CA PRO A 116 -7.94 -15.27 19.96
C PRO A 116 -7.30 -16.33 19.03
N LYS A 117 -8.04 -17.45 18.83
CA LYS A 117 -7.53 -18.63 18.08
C LYS A 117 -7.59 -18.49 16.56
N THR A 118 -8.35 -17.56 16.04
CA THR A 118 -8.48 -17.33 14.60
C THR A 118 -7.93 -15.96 14.22
N GLN A 119 -7.39 -15.87 13.02
CA GLN A 119 -6.83 -14.62 12.53
C GLN A 119 -7.90 -13.51 12.43
N TYR A 120 -9.10 -13.82 11.98
CA TYR A 120 -10.17 -12.82 11.87
C TYR A 120 -10.62 -12.30 13.25
N GLU A 121 -10.68 -13.14 14.27
CA GLU A 121 -10.96 -12.73 15.66
C GLU A 121 -9.84 -11.84 16.19
N LEU A 122 -8.58 -12.18 15.90
CA LEU A 122 -7.42 -11.38 16.29
C LEU A 122 -7.44 -10.01 15.63
N VAL A 123 -7.72 -9.94 14.32
CA VAL A 123 -7.81 -8.65 13.59
C VAL A 123 -8.94 -7.79 14.17
N ARG A 124 -10.10 -8.39 14.47
CA ARG A 124 -11.22 -7.68 15.13
C ARG A 124 -10.91 -7.28 16.58
N TYR A 125 -10.17 -8.10 17.31
CA TYR A 125 -9.70 -7.76 18.65
C TYR A 125 -8.70 -6.59 18.60
N ALA A 126 -7.77 -6.62 17.65
CA ALA A 126 -6.82 -5.53 17.44
C ALA A 126 -7.53 -4.23 16.97
N ASN A 127 -8.64 -4.38 16.22
CA ASN A 127 -9.44 -3.26 15.74
C ASN A 127 -10.36 -2.69 16.84
N GLN A 128 -9.78 -2.25 17.93
CA GLN A 128 -10.47 -1.60 19.04
C GLN A 128 -9.72 -0.33 19.42
N ASN A 129 -10.47 0.73 19.75
CA ASN A 129 -9.89 2.00 20.15
C ASN A 129 -8.96 1.84 21.38
N ALA A 130 -9.26 0.90 22.27
CA ALA A 130 -8.44 0.57 23.44
C ALA A 130 -7.08 -0.03 23.09
N GLN A 131 -6.90 -0.58 21.89
CA GLN A 131 -5.63 -1.16 21.45
C GLN A 131 -4.62 -0.10 20.97
N GLY A 132 -5.06 1.13 20.70
CA GLY A 132 -4.20 2.26 20.35
C GLY A 132 -3.14 1.89 19.31
N GLY A 133 -1.88 2.00 19.66
CA GLY A 133 -0.73 1.70 18.79
C GLY A 133 -0.58 0.24 18.34
N SER A 134 -1.41 -0.68 18.83
CA SER A 134 -1.45 -2.08 18.39
C SER A 134 -2.57 -2.38 17.39
N ASN A 135 -3.38 -1.39 17.02
CA ASN A 135 -4.43 -1.58 16.02
C ASN A 135 -3.85 -1.65 14.61
N THR A 136 -3.64 -2.87 14.12
CA THR A 136 -3.09 -3.14 12.78
C THR A 136 -3.93 -2.54 11.65
N THR A 137 -5.26 -2.46 11.84
CA THR A 137 -6.17 -1.98 10.79
C THR A 137 -6.12 -0.46 10.65
N PHE A 138 -5.64 0.26 11.66
CA PHE A 138 -5.63 1.71 11.67
C PHE A 138 -4.52 2.32 10.79
N TYR A 139 -3.39 1.64 10.59
CA TYR A 139 -2.24 2.21 9.91
C TYR A 139 -2.55 2.68 8.49
N GLU A 140 -3.01 1.78 7.62
CA GLU A 140 -3.29 2.13 6.23
C GLU A 140 -4.46 3.12 6.11
N TRP A 141 -5.48 2.98 6.95
CA TRP A 141 -6.58 3.91 7.04
C TRP A 141 -6.10 5.34 7.28
N ALA A 142 -5.33 5.52 8.34
CA ALA A 142 -4.82 6.83 8.74
C ALA A 142 -3.92 7.46 7.66
N TYR A 143 -3.02 6.69 7.06
CA TYR A 143 -2.17 7.18 5.97
C TYR A 143 -2.97 7.63 4.75
N MET A 144 -3.93 6.83 4.33
CA MET A 144 -4.68 7.11 3.11
C MET A 144 -5.65 8.29 3.30
N TYR A 145 -6.32 8.39 4.44
CA TYR A 145 -7.19 9.54 4.72
C TYR A 145 -6.41 10.84 4.94
N ASN A 146 -5.22 10.77 5.56
CA ASN A 146 -4.32 11.92 5.62
C ASN A 146 -3.91 12.39 4.22
N MET A 147 -3.60 11.47 3.31
CA MET A 147 -3.27 11.77 1.91
C MET A 147 -4.45 12.41 1.17
N ILE A 148 -5.68 11.92 1.38
CA ILE A 148 -6.90 12.50 0.78
C ILE A 148 -7.13 13.92 1.28
N THR A 149 -7.01 14.16 2.58
CA THR A 149 -7.13 15.50 3.19
C THR A 149 -6.09 16.46 2.63
N ALA A 150 -4.83 16.01 2.53
CA ALA A 150 -3.76 16.79 1.94
C ALA A 150 -4.04 17.12 0.46
N ALA A 151 -4.49 16.14 -0.32
CA ALA A 151 -4.83 16.35 -1.72
C ALA A 151 -6.01 17.33 -1.91
N ASN A 152 -7.03 17.28 -1.04
CA ASN A 152 -8.11 18.25 -1.04
C ASN A 152 -7.59 19.69 -0.78
N SER A 153 -6.69 19.85 0.19
CA SER A 153 -6.06 21.15 0.48
C SER A 153 -5.23 21.67 -0.68
N ILE A 154 -4.53 20.77 -1.39
CA ILE A 154 -3.77 21.13 -2.60
C ILE A 154 -4.70 21.61 -3.71
N LEU A 155 -5.82 20.92 -3.95
CA LEU A 155 -6.81 21.31 -4.97
C LEU A 155 -7.40 22.68 -4.66
N GLU A 156 -7.80 22.92 -3.41
CA GLU A 156 -8.32 24.20 -2.98
C GLU A 156 -7.29 25.33 -3.13
N LEU A 157 -6.05 25.08 -2.73
CA LEU A 157 -4.97 26.06 -2.87
C LEU A 157 -4.64 26.33 -4.33
N ALA A 158 -4.59 25.30 -5.19
CA ALA A 158 -4.34 25.46 -6.62
C ALA A 158 -5.39 26.35 -7.31
N ASP A 159 -6.66 26.25 -6.86
CA ASP A 159 -7.72 27.11 -7.41
C ASP A 159 -7.63 28.57 -6.93
N LYS A 160 -7.10 28.81 -5.73
CA LYS A 160 -6.90 30.15 -5.15
C LYS A 160 -5.56 30.79 -5.56
N THR A 161 -4.62 30.02 -6.08
CA THR A 161 -3.27 30.49 -6.43
C THR A 161 -3.24 31.16 -7.79
N THR A 162 -2.58 32.32 -7.86
CA THR A 162 -2.23 32.95 -9.13
C THR A 162 -0.90 32.40 -9.63
N PHE A 163 -0.95 31.70 -10.76
CA PHE A 163 0.23 31.27 -11.49
C PHE A 163 0.61 32.31 -12.54
N SER A 164 1.90 32.45 -12.82
CA SER A 164 2.41 33.47 -13.72
C SER A 164 3.08 32.90 -14.97
N GLY A 165 3.20 33.72 -16.02
CA GLY A 165 3.84 33.39 -17.28
C GLY A 165 2.93 32.66 -18.27
N ALA A 166 3.43 32.38 -19.47
CA ALA A 166 2.69 31.72 -20.55
C ALA A 166 2.22 30.30 -20.19
N GLY A 167 2.95 29.62 -19.32
CA GLY A 167 2.64 28.26 -18.83
C GLY A 167 1.74 28.21 -17.59
N ALA A 168 1.15 29.32 -17.15
CA ALA A 168 0.35 29.38 -15.91
C ALA A 168 -0.73 28.31 -15.82
N ALA A 169 -1.47 28.07 -16.90
CA ALA A 169 -2.49 27.03 -16.96
C ALA A 169 -1.89 25.63 -16.79
N THR A 170 -0.80 25.32 -17.50
CA THR A 170 -0.09 24.04 -17.38
C THR A 170 0.41 23.79 -15.95
N LYS A 171 0.98 24.79 -15.31
CA LYS A 171 1.47 24.69 -13.93
C LYS A 171 0.33 24.32 -12.97
N LYS A 172 -0.79 25.03 -13.07
CA LYS A 172 -1.99 24.74 -12.27
C LYS A 172 -2.50 23.33 -12.50
N GLU A 173 -2.67 22.94 -13.77
CA GLU A 173 -3.22 21.63 -14.11
C GLU A 173 -2.27 20.49 -13.73
N THR A 174 -0.94 20.67 -13.76
CA THR A 174 0.02 19.69 -13.25
C THR A 174 -0.14 19.45 -11.74
N ILE A 175 -0.35 20.51 -10.95
CA ILE A 175 -0.60 20.39 -9.50
C ILE A 175 -1.96 19.71 -9.24
N LYS A 176 -2.98 20.02 -10.03
CA LYS A 176 -4.31 19.37 -9.92
C LYS A 176 -4.22 17.88 -10.29
N ALA A 177 -3.48 17.53 -11.36
CA ALA A 177 -3.23 16.13 -11.73
C ALA A 177 -2.54 15.36 -10.60
N TRP A 178 -1.55 15.98 -9.95
CA TRP A 178 -0.88 15.44 -8.76
C TRP A 178 -1.87 15.12 -7.65
N ALA A 179 -2.70 16.08 -7.26
CA ALA A 179 -3.66 15.89 -6.17
C ALA A 179 -4.72 14.82 -6.50
N TYR A 180 -5.27 14.83 -7.72
CA TYR A 180 -6.22 13.80 -8.16
C TYR A 180 -5.60 12.41 -8.23
N TRP A 181 -4.35 12.28 -8.69
CA TRP A 181 -3.64 11.02 -8.70
C TRP A 181 -3.52 10.41 -7.30
N TRP A 182 -3.08 11.20 -6.31
CA TRP A 182 -2.92 10.71 -4.94
C TRP A 182 -4.24 10.42 -4.25
N LYS A 183 -5.31 11.15 -4.58
CA LYS A 183 -6.68 10.76 -4.15
C LYS A 183 -7.09 9.43 -4.76
N GLY A 184 -6.89 9.24 -6.06
CA GLY A 184 -7.17 7.98 -6.74
C GLY A 184 -6.40 6.82 -6.13
N TYR A 185 -5.10 7.02 -5.87
CA TYR A 185 -4.25 6.04 -5.19
C TYR A 185 -4.79 5.69 -3.80
N ALA A 186 -5.06 6.69 -2.96
CA ALA A 186 -5.52 6.48 -1.60
C ALA A 186 -6.87 5.76 -1.55
N TYR A 187 -7.84 6.18 -2.36
CA TYR A 187 -9.12 5.47 -2.45
C TYR A 187 -8.99 4.04 -2.99
N SER A 188 -8.08 3.79 -3.94
CA SER A 188 -7.79 2.43 -4.41
C SER A 188 -7.32 1.53 -3.26
N ARG A 189 -6.43 2.05 -2.40
CA ARG A 189 -5.95 1.33 -1.22
C ARG A 189 -7.05 1.09 -0.20
N ILE A 190 -7.84 2.13 0.13
CA ILE A 190 -8.96 2.03 1.08
C ILE A 190 -9.98 0.99 0.60
N GLY A 191 -10.51 1.13 -0.62
CA GLY A 191 -11.54 0.24 -1.15
C GLY A 191 -11.05 -1.18 -1.41
N SER A 192 -9.73 -1.38 -1.53
CA SER A 192 -9.14 -2.73 -1.65
C SER A 192 -8.77 -3.37 -0.32
N THR A 193 -8.74 -2.62 0.78
CA THR A 193 -8.35 -3.11 2.10
C THR A 193 -9.55 -3.21 3.05
N TYR A 194 -10.42 -2.21 3.05
CA TYR A 194 -11.54 -2.11 4.00
C TYR A 194 -12.88 -2.42 3.35
N TYR A 195 -13.79 -2.97 4.15
CA TYR A 195 -15.13 -3.36 3.67
C TYR A 195 -16.07 -2.17 3.46
N ALA A 196 -15.77 -1.03 4.06
CA ALA A 196 -16.45 0.25 3.86
C ALA A 196 -15.45 1.41 4.00
N GLY A 197 -15.84 2.61 3.60
CA GLY A 197 -15.02 3.81 3.71
C GLY A 197 -15.82 5.09 3.62
N LEU A 198 -15.13 6.22 3.55
CA LEU A 198 -15.69 7.56 3.46
C LEU A 198 -15.22 8.24 2.18
N ILE A 199 -16.10 8.95 1.49
CA ILE A 199 -15.72 9.82 0.38
C ILE A 199 -15.60 11.25 0.90
N GLN A 200 -14.36 11.76 0.94
CA GLN A 200 -14.01 13.08 1.45
C GLN A 200 -13.54 13.97 0.30
N ASN A 201 -14.37 14.94 -0.09
CA ASN A 201 -14.10 15.82 -1.24
C ASN A 201 -13.94 17.31 -0.87
N ALA A 202 -14.04 17.64 0.41
CA ALA A 202 -13.85 18.99 0.92
C ALA A 202 -12.67 19.06 1.89
N THR A 203 -12.07 20.21 2.06
CA THR A 203 -11.13 20.47 3.14
C THR A 203 -11.88 20.50 4.47
N THR A 204 -11.22 20.06 5.54
CA THR A 204 -11.80 20.02 6.88
C THR A 204 -11.96 21.40 7.53
N ALA A 205 -11.72 22.50 6.80
CA ALA A 205 -11.80 23.84 7.34
C ALA A 205 -13.18 24.19 7.94
N ASP A 206 -14.25 23.51 7.49
CA ASP A 206 -15.60 23.71 8.01
C ASP A 206 -16.01 22.69 9.09
N ALA A 207 -15.05 21.93 9.64
CA ALA A 207 -15.17 21.09 10.85
C ALA A 207 -16.38 20.14 10.93
N ALA A 208 -17.10 19.90 9.86
CA ALA A 208 -18.15 18.89 9.84
C ALA A 208 -17.54 17.51 9.64
N THR A 209 -17.72 16.62 10.62
CA THR A 209 -17.38 15.21 10.45
C THR A 209 -18.23 14.59 9.33
N ASN A 210 -17.60 13.83 8.44
CA ASN A 210 -18.33 13.10 7.40
C ASN A 210 -18.67 11.69 7.91
N GLY A 211 -19.85 11.54 8.48
CA GLY A 211 -20.36 10.23 8.94
C GLY A 211 -21.03 9.37 7.86
N ASN A 212 -20.95 9.75 6.58
CA ASN A 212 -21.62 9.03 5.48
C ASN A 212 -20.72 7.90 4.94
N TYR A 213 -20.69 6.78 5.65
CA TYR A 213 -19.94 5.61 5.21
C TYR A 213 -20.61 4.98 3.98
N VAL A 214 -19.77 4.55 3.04
CA VAL A 214 -20.18 3.92 1.79
C VAL A 214 -19.46 2.58 1.61
N THR A 215 -19.95 1.76 0.68
CA THR A 215 -19.36 0.44 0.39
C THR A 215 -17.97 0.57 -0.26
N LYS A 216 -17.18 -0.49 -0.15
CA LYS A 216 -15.87 -0.56 -0.80
C LYS A 216 -15.94 -0.37 -2.33
N GLU A 217 -17.02 -0.83 -2.96
CA GLU A 217 -17.27 -0.65 -4.39
C GLU A 217 -17.45 0.83 -4.75
N ALA A 218 -18.16 1.59 -3.92
CA ALA A 218 -18.31 3.04 -4.10
C ALA A 218 -16.95 3.76 -3.92
N ILE A 219 -16.12 3.30 -3.00
CA ILE A 219 -14.76 3.84 -2.81
C ILE A 219 -13.88 3.56 -4.05
N ILE A 220 -13.95 2.36 -4.63
CA ILE A 220 -13.22 2.04 -5.88
C ILE A 220 -13.73 2.87 -7.06
N THR A 221 -15.04 3.13 -7.12
CA THR A 221 -15.62 4.02 -8.13
C THR A 221 -15.06 5.44 -7.99
N GLU A 222 -14.99 5.97 -6.76
CA GLU A 222 -14.40 7.28 -6.49
C GLU A 222 -12.89 7.31 -6.82
N ALA A 223 -12.16 6.22 -6.54
CA ALA A 223 -10.76 6.09 -6.94
C ALA A 223 -10.59 6.27 -8.45
N ASN A 224 -11.37 5.54 -9.24
CA ASN A 224 -11.33 5.62 -10.70
C ASN A 224 -11.75 7.00 -11.21
N ALA A 225 -12.77 7.63 -10.60
CA ALA A 225 -13.18 8.99 -10.95
C ALA A 225 -12.08 10.02 -10.70
N ASN A 226 -11.29 9.88 -9.63
CA ASN A 226 -10.13 10.74 -9.39
C ASN A 226 -9.01 10.49 -10.40
N PHE A 227 -8.77 9.25 -10.81
CA PHE A 227 -7.84 8.95 -11.91
C PHE A 227 -8.29 9.59 -13.23
N ASP A 228 -9.58 9.59 -13.55
CA ASP A 228 -10.11 10.25 -14.75
C ASP A 228 -9.95 11.78 -14.68
N LYS A 229 -10.14 12.39 -13.50
CA LYS A 229 -9.85 13.82 -13.28
C LYS A 229 -8.35 14.12 -13.46
N ALA A 230 -7.46 13.21 -13.01
CA ALA A 230 -6.02 13.34 -13.25
C ALA A 230 -5.69 13.31 -14.75
N VAL A 231 -6.29 12.37 -15.51
CA VAL A 231 -6.12 12.32 -16.99
C VAL A 231 -6.60 13.61 -17.65
N THR A 232 -7.73 14.15 -17.21
CA THR A 232 -8.28 15.43 -17.73
C THR A 232 -7.31 16.58 -17.48
N ALA A 233 -6.78 16.70 -16.26
CA ALA A 233 -5.80 17.73 -15.91
C ALA A 233 -4.48 17.58 -16.71
N LEU A 234 -3.99 16.34 -16.86
CA LEU A 234 -2.81 16.05 -17.68
C LEU A 234 -3.03 16.41 -19.16
N SER A 235 -4.26 16.26 -19.67
CA SER A 235 -4.60 16.65 -21.04
C SER A 235 -4.62 18.15 -21.25
N ALA A 236 -4.89 18.92 -20.21
CA ALA A 236 -4.86 20.38 -20.23
C ALA A 236 -3.44 20.96 -20.00
N ALA A 237 -2.48 20.16 -19.58
CA ALA A 237 -1.09 20.56 -19.39
C ALA A 237 -0.33 20.54 -20.74
N THR A 238 -0.46 21.63 -21.51
CA THR A 238 0.02 21.69 -22.91
C THR A 238 1.49 22.12 -23.06
N SER A 239 2.09 22.78 -22.05
CA SER A 239 3.51 23.16 -22.06
C SER A 239 4.36 22.09 -21.41
N THR A 240 5.08 21.29 -22.19
CA THR A 240 5.98 20.23 -21.67
C THR A 240 7.04 20.80 -20.73
N ALA A 241 7.59 21.96 -21.01
CA ALA A 241 8.62 22.59 -20.18
C ALA A 241 8.08 22.95 -18.79
N ASP A 242 6.91 23.63 -18.72
CA ASP A 242 6.29 24.00 -17.44
C ASP A 242 5.80 22.77 -16.66
N TYR A 243 5.22 21.78 -17.34
CA TYR A 243 4.86 20.51 -16.74
C TYR A 243 6.06 19.83 -16.08
N THR A 244 7.17 19.67 -16.82
CA THR A 244 8.38 19.02 -16.32
C THR A 244 8.98 19.80 -15.15
N ALA A 245 9.00 21.14 -15.23
CA ALA A 245 9.53 21.98 -14.17
C ALA A 245 8.71 21.86 -12.88
N ILE A 246 7.37 21.84 -12.98
CA ILE A 246 6.49 21.67 -11.81
C ILE A 246 6.63 20.26 -11.23
N LEU A 247 6.46 19.21 -12.04
CA LEU A 247 6.52 17.83 -11.56
C LEU A 247 7.90 17.49 -10.95
N GLY A 248 8.98 18.03 -11.54
CA GLY A 248 10.34 17.88 -11.01
C GLY A 248 10.54 18.53 -9.64
N ARG A 249 9.71 19.51 -9.27
CA ARG A 249 9.70 20.11 -7.92
C ARG A 249 8.78 19.35 -6.97
N LEU A 250 7.72 18.72 -7.46
CA LEU A 250 6.79 17.93 -6.64
C LEU A 250 7.44 16.62 -6.20
N ILE A 251 8.25 16.00 -7.04
CA ILE A 251 9.00 14.78 -6.70
C ILE A 251 10.33 15.17 -6.06
N PRO A 252 10.61 14.80 -4.80
CA PRO A 252 11.89 15.09 -4.15
C PRO A 252 13.09 14.59 -4.98
N ALA A 253 14.15 15.40 -5.08
CA ALA A 253 15.29 15.11 -5.95
C ALA A 253 15.97 13.77 -5.66
N TYR A 254 16.03 13.36 -4.38
CA TYR A 254 16.61 12.08 -3.97
C TYR A 254 15.80 10.85 -4.43
N LEU A 255 14.54 11.04 -4.82
CA LEU A 255 13.68 10.01 -5.41
C LEU A 255 13.77 9.94 -6.94
N GLN A 256 14.42 10.92 -7.58
CA GLN A 256 14.58 10.97 -9.04
C GLN A 256 15.81 10.13 -9.47
N LYS A 257 15.79 8.85 -9.12
CA LYS A 257 16.86 7.86 -9.40
C LYS A 257 16.24 6.53 -9.78
N GLY A 258 16.96 5.75 -10.58
CA GLY A 258 16.51 4.42 -10.99
C GLY A 258 15.24 4.49 -11.83
N LYS A 259 14.18 3.86 -11.38
CA LYS A 259 12.84 3.94 -11.98
C LYS A 259 12.06 5.16 -11.51
N GLY A 260 12.45 5.79 -10.40
CA GLY A 260 11.88 7.04 -9.94
C GLY A 260 12.34 8.22 -10.79
N GLY A 261 11.44 9.19 -11.03
CA GLY A 261 11.80 10.38 -11.79
C GLY A 261 10.61 11.21 -12.23
N VAL A 262 10.86 12.18 -13.10
CA VAL A 262 9.84 13.05 -13.65
C VAL A 262 9.17 12.32 -14.84
N LEU A 263 7.99 11.76 -14.59
CA LEU A 263 7.20 11.06 -15.59
C LEU A 263 6.81 12.01 -16.73
N THR A 264 6.84 11.54 -17.98
CA THR A 264 6.11 12.25 -19.04
C THR A 264 4.60 12.10 -18.83
N ILE A 265 3.81 12.95 -19.47
CA ILE A 265 2.34 12.85 -19.41
C ILE A 265 1.87 11.45 -19.84
N ASP A 266 2.47 10.89 -20.88
CA ASP A 266 2.10 9.56 -21.36
C ASP A 266 2.49 8.44 -20.36
N MET A 267 3.67 8.52 -19.74
CA MET A 267 4.05 7.59 -18.68
C MET A 267 3.06 7.64 -17.51
N TRP A 268 2.63 8.84 -17.14
CA TRP A 268 1.67 9.00 -16.05
C TRP A 268 0.29 8.44 -16.43
N ARG A 269 -0.20 8.69 -17.66
CA ARG A 269 -1.44 8.08 -18.16
C ARG A 269 -1.37 6.55 -18.15
N ARG A 270 -0.24 5.97 -18.59
CA ARG A 270 -0.03 4.52 -18.52
C ARG A 270 -0.06 4.00 -17.09
N SER A 271 0.54 4.72 -16.16
CA SER A 271 0.44 4.39 -14.73
C SER A 271 -1.01 4.40 -14.24
N ILE A 272 -1.82 5.38 -14.65
CA ILE A 272 -3.27 5.43 -14.35
C ILE A 272 -3.99 4.18 -14.90
N ASN A 273 -3.73 3.81 -16.14
CA ASN A 273 -4.36 2.63 -16.76
C ASN A 273 -4.02 1.35 -15.97
N THR A 274 -2.76 1.15 -15.60
CA THR A 274 -2.35 0.01 -14.77
C THR A 274 -3.04 0.02 -13.40
N MET A 275 -3.19 1.18 -12.75
CA MET A 275 -3.92 1.28 -11.48
C MET A 275 -5.41 0.96 -11.62
N LYS A 276 -6.07 1.41 -12.70
CA LYS A 276 -7.47 1.07 -12.97
C LYS A 276 -7.65 -0.43 -13.26
N ALA A 277 -6.70 -1.05 -13.98
CA ALA A 277 -6.67 -2.50 -14.18
C ALA A 277 -6.51 -3.26 -12.85
N ARG A 278 -5.61 -2.79 -11.97
CA ARG A 278 -5.46 -3.32 -10.61
C ARG A 278 -6.78 -3.26 -9.85
N ASN A 279 -7.48 -2.13 -9.88
CA ASN A 279 -8.74 -1.95 -9.18
C ASN A 279 -9.80 -2.98 -9.61
N ILE A 280 -9.83 -3.36 -10.89
CA ILE A 280 -10.69 -4.44 -11.38
C ILE A 280 -10.20 -5.79 -10.83
N LEU A 281 -8.91 -6.08 -10.97
CA LEU A 281 -8.36 -7.40 -10.66
C LEU A 281 -8.44 -7.74 -9.17
N VAL A 282 -7.95 -6.84 -8.29
CA VAL A 282 -7.76 -7.16 -6.87
C VAL A 282 -9.05 -7.16 -6.06
N ASN A 283 -10.13 -6.58 -6.58
CA ASN A 283 -11.41 -6.49 -5.89
C ASN A 283 -12.45 -7.53 -6.35
N ASN A 284 -12.04 -8.48 -7.19
CA ASN A 284 -12.87 -9.57 -7.64
C ASN A 284 -12.21 -10.92 -7.38
N LEU A 285 -12.97 -11.91 -6.94
CA LEU A 285 -12.50 -13.29 -6.94
C LEU A 285 -12.27 -13.75 -8.38
N ARG A 286 -11.13 -14.37 -8.64
CA ARG A 286 -10.79 -14.86 -9.98
C ARG A 286 -11.90 -15.74 -10.58
N SER A 287 -12.48 -16.60 -9.75
CA SER A 287 -13.53 -17.55 -10.17
C SER A 287 -14.84 -16.87 -10.57
N SER A 288 -15.08 -15.62 -10.14
CA SER A 288 -16.30 -14.85 -10.42
C SER A 288 -16.11 -13.80 -11.52
N MET A 289 -14.89 -13.60 -12.01
CA MET A 289 -14.63 -12.60 -13.03
C MET A 289 -15.22 -13.00 -14.40
N THR A 290 -15.90 -12.05 -15.00
CA THR A 290 -16.54 -12.20 -16.32
C THR A 290 -15.53 -11.96 -17.46
N THR A 291 -15.83 -12.47 -18.66
CA THR A 291 -15.06 -12.17 -19.88
C THR A 291 -14.96 -10.66 -20.13
N ALA A 292 -16.00 -9.90 -19.85
CA ALA A 292 -16.00 -8.44 -20.01
C ALA A 292 -14.98 -7.76 -19.07
N GLN A 293 -14.85 -8.22 -17.82
CA GLN A 293 -13.84 -7.71 -16.89
C GLN A 293 -12.42 -8.03 -17.35
N TRP A 294 -12.18 -9.26 -17.84
CA TRP A 294 -10.88 -9.63 -18.42
C TRP A 294 -10.54 -8.80 -19.66
N SER A 295 -11.51 -8.55 -20.54
CA SER A 295 -11.34 -7.69 -21.72
C SER A 295 -11.06 -6.23 -21.31
N SER A 296 -11.71 -5.73 -20.27
CA SER A 296 -11.45 -4.39 -19.74
C SER A 296 -10.02 -4.27 -19.17
N ILE A 297 -9.54 -5.29 -18.46
CA ILE A 297 -8.15 -5.36 -18.01
C ILE A 297 -7.20 -5.32 -19.21
N LEU A 298 -7.42 -6.15 -20.24
CA LEU A 298 -6.58 -6.17 -21.46
C LEU A 298 -6.52 -4.79 -22.14
N THR A 299 -7.65 -4.11 -22.27
CA THR A 299 -7.70 -2.76 -22.83
C THR A 299 -6.80 -1.80 -22.06
N LEU A 300 -6.89 -1.81 -20.73
CA LEU A 300 -6.11 -0.92 -19.86
C LEU A 300 -4.60 -1.26 -19.87
N VAL A 301 -4.24 -2.54 -19.73
CA VAL A 301 -2.83 -2.95 -19.63
C VAL A 301 -2.09 -2.91 -20.96
N ASN A 302 -2.77 -2.97 -22.11
CA ASN A 302 -2.13 -2.77 -23.41
C ASN A 302 -1.58 -1.35 -23.59
N ASP A 303 -2.17 -0.38 -22.89
CA ASP A 303 -1.63 0.98 -22.75
C ASP A 303 -1.29 1.28 -21.29
N GLY A 304 -0.71 0.31 -20.61
CA GLY A 304 -0.22 0.43 -19.24
C GLY A 304 1.29 0.64 -19.18
N VAL A 305 1.84 0.55 -17.95
CA VAL A 305 3.27 0.81 -17.65
C VAL A 305 4.18 -0.11 -18.47
N ARG A 306 5.18 0.48 -19.13
CA ARG A 306 6.18 -0.21 -19.95
C ARG A 306 7.50 -0.38 -19.20
N ALA A 307 8.34 -1.31 -19.64
CA ALA A 307 9.65 -1.58 -19.03
C ALA A 307 10.58 -0.36 -18.98
N THR A 308 10.43 0.58 -19.89
CA THR A 308 11.24 1.81 -19.98
C THR A 308 10.65 3.00 -19.23
N ASP A 309 9.43 2.89 -18.72
CA ASP A 309 8.77 4.01 -18.06
C ASP A 309 9.39 4.32 -16.70
N LEU A 310 9.40 5.60 -16.37
CA LEU A 310 9.55 6.07 -15.01
C LEU A 310 8.22 5.87 -14.26
N ILE A 311 8.32 5.61 -12.97
CA ILE A 311 7.17 5.37 -12.09
C ILE A 311 7.33 6.16 -10.78
N PHE A 312 6.27 6.25 -9.97
CA PHE A 312 6.38 6.81 -8.64
C PHE A 312 7.00 5.80 -7.69
N THR A 313 8.13 6.18 -7.10
CA THR A 313 8.87 5.37 -6.14
C THR A 313 9.09 6.15 -4.85
N ALA A 314 9.32 5.44 -3.75
CA ALA A 314 9.89 5.97 -2.53
C ALA A 314 11.29 5.40 -2.31
N ARG A 315 12.06 6.05 -1.47
CA ARG A 315 13.35 5.56 -0.96
C ARG A 315 13.42 5.92 0.49
N THR A 316 14.16 5.15 1.25
CA THR A 316 14.35 5.49 2.65
C THR A 316 15.36 6.59 2.81
N ASP A 317 15.09 7.44 3.79
CA ASP A 317 16.04 8.42 4.32
C ASP A 317 16.75 7.85 5.58
N ALA A 318 17.33 8.72 6.39
CA ALA A 318 17.98 8.35 7.63
C ALA A 318 17.08 7.60 8.64
N ASN A 319 15.76 7.67 8.47
CA ASN A 319 14.81 6.97 9.34
C ASN A 319 14.60 5.50 8.92
N GLY A 320 15.14 5.11 7.79
CA GLY A 320 15.10 3.76 7.27
C GLY A 320 13.70 3.31 6.83
N SER A 321 13.65 2.20 6.13
CA SER A 321 12.41 1.49 5.84
C SER A 321 12.45 0.09 6.40
N PHE A 322 11.30 -0.55 6.36
CA PHE A 322 11.15 -1.95 6.70
C PHE A 322 12.14 -2.89 5.97
N ILE A 323 12.48 -2.61 4.72
CA ILE A 323 13.42 -3.42 3.93
C ILE A 323 14.88 -3.05 4.18
N GLU A 324 15.16 -1.76 4.41
CA GLU A 324 16.50 -1.21 4.53
C GLU A 324 16.90 -0.87 5.98
N SER A 325 15.97 -0.93 6.92
CA SER A 325 16.23 -0.48 8.28
C SER A 325 17.48 -1.11 8.88
N THR A 326 18.27 -0.31 9.56
CA THR A 326 19.39 -0.76 10.40
C THR A 326 18.94 -1.25 11.77
N VAL A 327 17.65 -1.09 12.10
CA VAL A 327 17.05 -1.51 13.36
C VAL A 327 16.49 -2.94 13.26
N ALA A 328 16.01 -3.48 14.37
CA ALA A 328 15.61 -4.88 14.48
C ALA A 328 14.41 -5.29 13.59
N ASP A 329 13.64 -4.34 13.11
CA ASP A 329 12.44 -4.55 12.27
C ASP A 329 12.73 -4.72 10.77
N LYS A 330 13.97 -4.92 10.38
CA LYS A 330 14.36 -5.13 8.98
C LYS A 330 14.05 -6.55 8.49
N VAL A 331 13.87 -6.70 7.19
CA VAL A 331 13.64 -7.99 6.51
C VAL A 331 14.95 -8.61 6.01
N GLY A 332 15.85 -7.81 5.46
CA GLY A 332 17.09 -8.28 4.85
C GLY A 332 18.26 -8.39 5.83
N GLN A 333 19.21 -9.30 5.55
CA GLN A 333 20.48 -9.41 6.27
C GLN A 333 21.64 -9.79 5.36
N ALA A 334 22.86 -9.51 5.83
CA ALA A 334 24.07 -9.73 5.03
C ALA A 334 24.57 -11.18 5.08
N ALA A 335 24.36 -11.89 6.19
CA ALA A 335 24.90 -13.22 6.43
C ALA A 335 23.83 -14.19 6.95
N ALA A 336 24.05 -15.47 6.74
CA ALA A 336 23.17 -16.53 7.19
C ALA A 336 23.20 -16.79 8.72
N THR A 337 24.07 -16.11 9.43
CA THR A 337 24.27 -16.27 10.88
C THR A 337 23.33 -15.38 11.67
N GLY A 338 22.60 -16.01 12.59
CA GLY A 338 21.83 -15.30 13.59
C GLY A 338 20.45 -14.84 13.12
N SER A 339 19.56 -14.75 14.07
CA SER A 339 18.17 -14.35 13.89
C SER A 339 17.93 -12.92 14.40
N THR A 340 18.77 -11.98 14.06
CA THR A 340 18.66 -10.61 14.55
C THR A 340 17.52 -9.83 13.88
N ASN A 341 16.99 -10.35 12.77
CA ASN A 341 15.90 -9.70 12.04
C ASN A 341 14.56 -10.23 12.51
N THR A 342 13.64 -9.33 12.80
CA THR A 342 12.27 -9.65 13.18
C THR A 342 11.52 -10.41 12.08
N TYR A 343 11.79 -10.09 10.81
CA TYR A 343 11.09 -10.67 9.67
C TYR A 343 11.95 -11.66 8.91
N LYS A 344 11.35 -12.74 8.45
CA LYS A 344 11.99 -13.81 7.68
C LYS A 344 11.11 -14.25 6.52
N LEU A 345 11.71 -14.87 5.50
CA LEU A 345 10.98 -15.37 4.34
C LEU A 345 10.12 -16.58 4.69
N SER A 346 8.94 -16.64 4.11
CA SER A 346 8.10 -17.83 4.20
C SER A 346 8.67 -18.99 3.38
N GLU A 347 8.63 -20.22 3.93
CA GLU A 347 8.94 -21.44 3.19
C GLU A 347 8.11 -21.56 1.91
N ARG A 348 6.83 -21.16 1.92
CA ARG A 348 5.91 -21.23 0.79
C ARG A 348 6.20 -20.21 -0.28
N TRP A 349 6.83 -19.09 0.06
CA TRP A 349 7.33 -18.14 -0.94
C TRP A 349 8.59 -18.69 -1.61
N VAL A 350 9.51 -19.25 -0.84
CA VAL A 350 10.73 -19.87 -1.40
C VAL A 350 10.40 -21.10 -2.24
N GLN A 351 9.36 -21.86 -1.89
CA GLN A 351 8.85 -23.01 -2.65
C GLN A 351 8.35 -22.63 -4.05
N ASP A 352 7.91 -21.39 -4.24
CA ASP A 352 7.39 -20.95 -5.56
C ASP A 352 8.49 -20.75 -6.61
N PHE A 353 9.77 -20.58 -6.22
CA PHE A 353 10.89 -20.52 -7.14
C PHE A 353 11.12 -21.90 -7.77
N VAL A 354 11.29 -21.90 -9.09
CA VAL A 354 11.70 -23.12 -9.81
C VAL A 354 13.23 -23.28 -9.80
N ALA A 355 13.71 -24.49 -10.03
CA ALA A 355 15.15 -24.75 -10.08
C ALA A 355 15.83 -23.90 -11.17
N GLY A 356 16.96 -23.27 -10.84
CA GLY A 356 17.71 -22.42 -11.75
C GLY A 356 17.25 -20.97 -11.81
N ASP A 357 16.23 -20.56 -11.03
CA ASP A 357 15.83 -19.15 -10.95
C ASP A 357 16.91 -18.34 -10.21
N LYS A 358 17.64 -17.51 -10.94
CA LYS A 358 18.73 -16.69 -10.41
C LYS A 358 18.26 -15.68 -9.36
N ARG A 359 16.98 -15.28 -9.37
CA ARG A 359 16.41 -14.36 -8.37
C ARG A 359 16.39 -15.01 -6.98
N ARG A 360 16.22 -16.35 -6.91
CA ARG A 360 16.35 -17.09 -5.65
C ARG A 360 17.79 -17.01 -5.13
N ASP A 361 18.78 -17.29 -5.96
CA ASP A 361 20.20 -17.30 -5.57
C ASP A 361 20.68 -15.88 -5.19
N GLN A 362 20.12 -14.86 -5.87
CA GLN A 362 20.39 -13.46 -5.56
C GLN A 362 19.83 -13.04 -4.19
N ASN A 363 18.61 -13.47 -3.83
CA ASN A 363 17.84 -12.83 -2.77
C ASN A 363 17.57 -13.71 -1.54
N VAL A 364 17.78 -15.03 -1.62
CA VAL A 364 17.46 -15.94 -0.53
C VAL A 364 18.71 -16.46 0.13
N LEU A 365 18.82 -16.27 1.44
CA LEU A 365 19.82 -16.92 2.28
C LEU A 365 19.19 -18.06 3.07
N THR A 366 19.89 -19.21 3.11
CA THR A 366 19.55 -20.28 4.06
C THR A 366 20.17 -19.95 5.41
N LEU A 367 19.37 -19.93 6.46
CA LEU A 367 19.81 -19.69 7.83
C LEU A 367 20.65 -20.88 8.34
N SER A 368 21.61 -20.61 9.18
CA SER A 368 22.41 -21.64 9.87
C SER A 368 21.59 -22.43 10.90
N SER A 369 20.48 -21.87 11.35
CA SER A 369 19.49 -22.50 12.23
C SER A 369 18.08 -22.05 11.83
N VAL A 370 17.07 -22.85 12.18
CA VAL A 370 15.66 -22.50 11.94
C VAL A 370 15.32 -21.18 12.65
N GLY A 371 14.61 -20.29 11.97
CA GLY A 371 14.16 -18.99 12.47
C GLY A 371 12.66 -18.97 12.83
N LEU A 372 12.20 -17.89 13.41
CA LEU A 372 10.80 -17.65 13.84
C LEU A 372 10.35 -18.57 14.97
N PHE A 373 11.01 -18.49 16.10
CA PHE A 373 10.73 -19.31 17.28
C PHE A 373 9.65 -18.76 18.22
N ASN A 374 8.91 -17.72 17.79
CA ASN A 374 7.87 -17.14 18.63
C ASN A 374 6.71 -18.14 18.82
N THR A 375 6.40 -18.46 20.08
CA THR A 375 5.36 -19.43 20.44
C THR A 375 3.96 -18.99 20.06
N ASP A 376 3.72 -17.66 19.97
CA ASP A 376 2.43 -17.10 19.59
C ASP A 376 2.07 -17.38 18.12
N ARG A 377 3.05 -17.75 17.30
CA ARG A 377 2.85 -18.09 15.90
C ARG A 377 2.65 -19.58 15.64
N GLY A 378 2.98 -20.39 16.60
CA GLY A 378 3.12 -21.83 16.39
C GLY A 378 4.36 -22.19 15.59
N ASN A 379 5.08 -23.20 16.07
CA ASN A 379 6.35 -23.64 15.49
C ASN A 379 6.25 -24.15 14.04
N SER A 380 5.04 -24.49 13.58
CA SER A 380 4.81 -24.91 12.19
C SER A 380 4.99 -23.79 11.15
N PHE A 381 5.19 -22.55 11.61
CA PHE A 381 5.51 -21.41 10.75
C PHE A 381 6.96 -20.96 10.84
N ASN A 382 7.82 -21.81 11.41
CA ASN A 382 9.26 -21.64 11.31
C ASN A 382 9.73 -21.63 9.85
N THR A 383 10.91 -21.11 9.61
CA THR A 383 11.52 -21.04 8.29
C THR A 383 13.03 -21.26 8.35
N ARG A 384 13.58 -21.76 7.25
CA ARG A 384 15.01 -21.89 7.01
C ARG A 384 15.60 -20.69 6.28
N TYR A 385 14.80 -19.66 5.94
CA TYR A 385 15.20 -18.65 4.96
C TYR A 385 15.05 -17.23 5.48
N THR A 386 15.96 -16.39 5.03
CA THR A 386 15.91 -14.94 5.20
C THR A 386 16.24 -14.22 3.90
N LEU A 387 15.84 -12.95 3.80
CA LEU A 387 16.13 -12.12 2.65
C LEU A 387 17.57 -11.62 2.70
N LYS A 388 18.31 -11.78 1.61
CA LYS A 388 19.68 -11.29 1.44
C LYS A 388 19.68 -9.83 1.02
N TYR A 389 20.56 -9.02 1.59
CA TYR A 389 20.84 -7.71 1.04
C TYR A 389 21.52 -7.77 -0.34
N ALA A 390 21.22 -6.77 -1.17
CA ALA A 390 22.08 -6.49 -2.32
C ALA A 390 23.49 -6.16 -1.81
N GLY A 391 24.38 -6.84 -2.16
CA GLY A 391 25.82 -6.74 -2.00
C GLY A 391 26.36 -7.61 -3.09
N ASN A 392 27.52 -8.10 -3.18
CA ASN A 392 28.10 -9.01 -4.17
C ASN A 392 27.12 -9.94 -4.92
N GLY A 393 26.02 -9.34 -5.38
CA GLY A 393 24.92 -10.04 -6.00
C GLY A 393 25.19 -10.39 -7.47
N LEU A 394 24.28 -11.13 -8.07
CA LEU A 394 24.36 -11.51 -9.48
C LEU A 394 24.03 -10.29 -10.35
N THR A 395 24.96 -9.92 -11.23
CA THR A 395 24.78 -8.76 -12.12
C THR A 395 23.55 -8.96 -13.02
N GLY A 396 22.73 -7.92 -13.11
CA GLY A 396 21.53 -7.92 -13.93
C GLY A 396 20.35 -8.71 -13.36
N VAL A 397 20.47 -9.21 -12.12
CA VAL A 397 19.38 -9.93 -11.44
C VAL A 397 18.70 -8.99 -10.44
N TYR A 398 17.37 -9.01 -10.43
CA TYR A 398 16.55 -8.17 -9.56
C TYR A 398 16.84 -8.44 -8.07
N THR A 399 16.94 -7.36 -7.31
CA THR A 399 17.22 -7.39 -5.87
C THR A 399 16.08 -6.78 -5.09
N TYR A 400 15.58 -7.48 -4.07
CA TYR A 400 14.44 -7.02 -3.26
C TYR A 400 14.84 -6.11 -2.10
N ALA A 401 16.08 -6.17 -1.61
CA ALA A 401 16.52 -5.40 -0.45
C ALA A 401 17.95 -4.89 -0.58
N ASN A 402 18.22 -3.76 0.07
CA ASN A 402 19.55 -3.19 0.19
C ASN A 402 19.74 -2.66 1.62
N ASN A 403 20.95 -2.74 2.16
CA ASN A 403 21.29 -2.20 3.48
C ASN A 403 21.83 -0.76 3.44
N VAL A 404 21.98 -0.21 2.26
CA VAL A 404 22.43 1.18 2.08
C VAL A 404 21.19 2.07 2.03
N ILE A 405 21.09 2.99 2.97
CA ILE A 405 19.96 3.94 3.05
C ILE A 405 19.83 4.70 1.73
N GLY A 406 18.64 4.74 1.18
CA GLY A 406 18.32 5.39 -0.08
C GLY A 406 18.72 4.62 -1.35
N ALA A 407 19.37 3.45 -1.22
CA ALA A 407 19.74 2.63 -2.38
C ALA A 407 18.60 1.75 -2.89
N ASN A 408 17.70 1.31 -2.02
CA ASN A 408 16.55 0.50 -2.41
C ASN A 408 15.39 1.34 -2.92
N GLU A 409 14.81 0.92 -4.02
CA GLU A 409 13.65 1.55 -4.63
C GLU A 409 12.38 0.85 -4.16
N ILE A 410 11.56 1.58 -3.39
CA ILE A 410 10.25 1.11 -2.94
C ILE A 410 9.22 1.55 -3.97
N THR A 411 8.63 0.62 -4.67
CA THR A 411 7.55 0.91 -5.61
C THR A 411 6.26 1.15 -4.84
N ILE A 412 5.70 2.35 -4.99
CA ILE A 412 4.49 2.76 -4.26
C ILE A 412 3.23 2.72 -5.11
N ALA A 413 3.40 2.64 -6.42
CA ALA A 413 2.30 2.61 -7.38
C ALA A 413 2.45 1.41 -8.34
N SER A 414 1.92 1.53 -9.54
CA SER A 414 1.98 0.51 -10.59
C SER A 414 3.39 0.32 -11.15
N THR A 415 3.73 -0.90 -11.53
CA THR A 415 5.01 -1.26 -12.14
C THR A 415 4.82 -1.99 -13.47
N TYR A 416 5.90 -2.10 -14.25
CA TYR A 416 5.89 -2.88 -15.48
C TYR A 416 5.55 -4.36 -15.22
N GLU A 417 6.17 -4.96 -14.21
CA GLU A 417 5.95 -6.36 -13.86
C GLU A 417 4.49 -6.63 -13.50
N GLU A 418 3.88 -5.73 -12.75
CA GLU A 418 2.47 -5.85 -12.41
C GLU A 418 1.59 -5.73 -13.66
N ASN A 419 1.87 -4.73 -14.50
CA ASN A 419 1.12 -4.54 -15.76
C ASN A 419 1.18 -5.77 -16.65
N GLU A 420 2.37 -6.30 -16.87
CA GLU A 420 2.61 -7.44 -17.76
C GLU A 420 1.99 -8.74 -17.18
N LEU A 421 2.03 -8.92 -15.85
CA LEU A 421 1.40 -10.10 -15.23
C LEU A 421 -0.13 -9.97 -15.15
N MET A 422 -0.71 -8.78 -15.10
CA MET A 422 -2.16 -8.59 -15.31
C MET A 422 -2.56 -8.88 -16.75
N LYS A 423 -1.74 -8.48 -17.72
CA LYS A 423 -1.92 -8.80 -19.13
C LYS A 423 -1.84 -10.32 -19.37
N ALA A 424 -0.82 -10.96 -18.80
CA ALA A 424 -0.66 -12.42 -18.88
C ALA A 424 -1.89 -13.15 -18.37
N GLU A 425 -2.41 -12.73 -17.20
CA GLU A 425 -3.58 -13.37 -16.60
C GLU A 425 -4.82 -13.20 -17.47
N ALA A 426 -5.09 -11.98 -17.94
CA ALA A 426 -6.25 -11.74 -18.79
C ALA A 426 -6.16 -12.48 -20.13
N LEU A 427 -4.96 -12.60 -20.73
CA LEU A 427 -4.74 -13.41 -21.93
C LEU A 427 -5.01 -14.89 -21.67
N ILE A 428 -4.49 -15.46 -20.59
CA ILE A 428 -4.72 -16.86 -20.21
C ILE A 428 -6.22 -17.11 -19.99
N MET A 429 -6.89 -16.22 -19.28
CA MET A 429 -8.31 -16.38 -18.94
C MET A 429 -9.24 -16.17 -20.13
N THR A 430 -8.78 -15.48 -21.17
CA THR A 430 -9.51 -15.32 -22.46
C THR A 430 -9.10 -16.33 -23.55
N GLY A 431 -8.31 -17.36 -23.19
CA GLY A 431 -7.93 -18.44 -24.09
C GLY A 431 -6.70 -18.15 -24.97
N GLN A 432 -6.03 -17.01 -24.82
CA GLN A 432 -4.82 -16.64 -25.54
C GLN A 432 -3.56 -17.09 -24.76
N ILE A 433 -3.46 -18.40 -24.49
CA ILE A 433 -2.56 -18.96 -23.48
C ILE A 433 -1.09 -18.72 -23.84
N ASP A 434 -0.70 -18.92 -25.10
CA ASP A 434 0.69 -18.74 -25.54
C ASP A 434 1.16 -17.29 -25.43
N LEU A 435 0.27 -16.32 -25.71
CA LEU A 435 0.56 -14.90 -25.49
C LEU A 435 0.68 -14.58 -24.00
N GLY A 436 -0.13 -15.20 -23.16
CA GLY A 436 -0.03 -15.08 -21.71
C GLY A 436 1.28 -15.66 -21.18
N ALA A 437 1.72 -16.82 -21.68
CA ALA A 437 3.01 -17.42 -21.34
C ALA A 437 4.18 -16.50 -21.73
N ALA A 438 4.14 -15.92 -22.93
CA ALA A 438 5.15 -14.98 -23.40
C ALA A 438 5.24 -13.72 -22.51
N ALA A 439 4.11 -13.22 -22.01
CA ALA A 439 4.08 -12.08 -21.07
C ALA A 439 4.70 -12.45 -19.70
N ILE A 440 4.50 -13.68 -19.21
CA ILE A 440 5.20 -14.18 -18.02
C ILE A 440 6.72 -14.20 -18.26
N ASP A 441 7.16 -14.73 -19.40
CA ASP A 441 8.59 -14.81 -19.74
C ASP A 441 9.21 -13.41 -19.92
N ALA A 442 8.46 -12.42 -20.38
CA ALA A 442 8.91 -11.04 -20.46
C ALA A 442 9.28 -10.48 -19.07
N VAL A 443 8.48 -10.78 -18.04
CA VAL A 443 8.78 -10.38 -16.66
C VAL A 443 9.99 -11.14 -16.10
N ARG A 444 10.09 -12.45 -16.33
CA ARG A 444 11.25 -13.26 -15.95
C ARG A 444 12.54 -12.71 -16.53
N ASN A 445 12.52 -12.36 -17.81
CA ASN A 445 13.67 -11.76 -18.50
C ASN A 445 13.99 -10.38 -17.96
N TYR A 446 12.99 -9.55 -17.73
CA TYR A 446 13.16 -8.20 -17.16
C TYR A 446 13.83 -8.23 -15.78
N GLN A 447 13.47 -9.21 -14.95
CA GLN A 447 14.06 -9.40 -13.61
C GLN A 447 15.34 -10.27 -13.60
N GLY A 448 15.82 -10.74 -14.75
CA GLY A 448 17.05 -11.52 -14.84
C GLY A 448 16.93 -12.92 -14.23
N ALA A 449 15.76 -13.56 -14.28
CA ALA A 449 15.53 -14.89 -13.71
C ALA A 449 16.42 -15.98 -14.32
N GLY A 450 16.82 -15.85 -15.60
CA GLY A 450 17.69 -16.79 -16.30
C GLY A 450 17.03 -18.14 -16.55
N LEU A 451 15.70 -18.19 -16.57
CA LEU A 451 14.92 -19.39 -16.83
C LEU A 451 14.69 -19.59 -18.33
N THR A 452 14.53 -20.84 -18.71
CA THR A 452 14.06 -21.19 -20.06
C THR A 452 12.63 -20.69 -20.25
N ALA A 453 12.32 -20.19 -21.44
CA ALA A 453 10.97 -19.74 -21.79
C ALA A 453 9.95 -20.87 -21.64
N LEU A 454 8.72 -20.51 -21.26
CA LEU A 454 7.62 -21.46 -21.07
C LEU A 454 7.20 -22.16 -22.38
N GLY A 455 7.47 -21.52 -23.52
CA GLY A 455 7.10 -22.05 -24.83
C GLY A 455 5.60 -21.92 -25.12
N THR A 456 5.12 -22.78 -26.05
CA THR A 456 3.75 -22.79 -26.56
C THR A 456 3.04 -24.11 -26.23
N GLY A 457 1.71 -24.12 -26.35
CA GLY A 457 0.90 -25.34 -26.19
C GLY A 457 0.63 -25.73 -24.74
N LEU A 458 0.81 -24.82 -23.79
CA LEU A 458 0.44 -25.04 -22.39
C LEU A 458 -1.09 -25.15 -22.24
N THR A 459 -1.54 -25.99 -21.31
CA THR A 459 -2.93 -25.92 -20.87
C THR A 459 -3.17 -24.65 -20.05
N GLN A 460 -4.40 -24.18 -20.01
CA GLN A 460 -4.77 -23.02 -19.18
C GLN A 460 -4.38 -23.20 -17.71
N ALA A 461 -4.57 -24.39 -17.17
CA ALA A 461 -4.22 -24.70 -15.78
C ALA A 461 -2.71 -24.59 -15.51
N VAL A 462 -1.89 -25.12 -16.41
CA VAL A 462 -0.42 -25.06 -16.30
C VAL A 462 0.06 -23.62 -16.45
N ALA A 463 -0.40 -22.89 -17.46
CA ALA A 463 -0.04 -21.48 -17.66
C ALA A 463 -0.45 -20.63 -16.45
N TYR A 464 -1.64 -20.88 -15.90
CA TYR A 464 -2.12 -20.17 -14.72
C TYR A 464 -1.25 -20.45 -13.48
N GLU A 465 -0.80 -21.68 -13.26
CA GLU A 465 0.10 -21.99 -12.14
C GLU A 465 1.47 -21.32 -12.31
N GLN A 466 2.00 -21.23 -13.55
CA GLN A 466 3.21 -20.45 -13.84
C GLN A 466 3.01 -18.96 -13.53
N LEU A 467 1.87 -18.40 -13.91
CA LEU A 467 1.49 -17.02 -13.58
C LEU A 467 1.38 -16.80 -12.07
N ARG A 468 0.72 -17.69 -11.34
CA ARG A 468 0.55 -17.60 -9.89
C ARG A 468 1.91 -17.53 -9.19
N ARG A 469 2.83 -18.42 -9.55
CA ARG A 469 4.20 -18.43 -9.01
C ARG A 469 4.93 -17.14 -9.35
N GLU A 470 4.87 -16.75 -10.63
CA GLU A 470 5.56 -15.53 -11.09
C GLU A 470 5.04 -14.27 -10.39
N ARG A 471 3.72 -14.13 -10.19
CA ARG A 471 3.16 -13.00 -9.45
C ARG A 471 3.68 -12.98 -8.01
N ARG A 472 3.74 -14.10 -7.32
CA ARG A 472 4.27 -14.17 -5.95
C ARG A 472 5.76 -13.82 -5.88
N ILE A 473 6.55 -14.16 -6.91
CA ILE A 473 7.97 -13.85 -6.98
C ILE A 473 8.19 -12.40 -7.41
N ALA A 474 7.71 -12.03 -8.58
CA ALA A 474 8.02 -10.74 -9.19
C ALA A 474 7.39 -9.54 -8.47
N LEU A 475 6.28 -9.75 -7.78
CA LEU A 475 5.55 -8.71 -7.05
C LEU A 475 5.74 -8.75 -5.53
N ALA A 476 6.63 -9.61 -5.03
CA ALA A 476 6.97 -9.63 -3.60
C ALA A 476 7.45 -8.25 -3.12
N PHE A 477 7.10 -7.91 -1.90
CA PHE A 477 7.43 -6.64 -1.23
C PHE A 477 6.83 -5.38 -1.87
N LYS A 478 5.79 -5.53 -2.71
CA LYS A 478 5.06 -4.42 -3.34
C LYS A 478 3.67 -4.17 -2.73
N GLY A 479 3.34 -4.84 -1.63
CA GLY A 479 2.07 -4.69 -0.94
C GLY A 479 0.86 -5.25 -1.70
N LEU A 480 1.07 -6.29 -2.52
CA LEU A 480 0.05 -6.89 -3.39
C LEU A 480 -0.27 -8.35 -3.02
N SER A 481 0.56 -9.02 -2.24
CA SER A 481 0.48 -10.46 -2.02
C SER A 481 -0.80 -10.88 -1.27
N PHE A 482 -1.30 -10.07 -0.35
CA PHE A 482 -2.58 -10.34 0.31
C PHE A 482 -3.77 -10.23 -0.67
N TYR A 483 -3.75 -9.25 -1.55
CA TYR A 483 -4.80 -9.11 -2.57
C TYR A 483 -4.82 -10.32 -3.52
N ASP A 484 -3.65 -10.82 -3.92
CA ASP A 484 -3.54 -12.02 -4.74
C ASP A 484 -4.04 -13.27 -3.97
N ALA A 485 -3.65 -13.44 -2.72
CA ALA A 485 -4.12 -14.54 -1.89
C ALA A 485 -5.65 -14.54 -1.73
N ARG A 486 -6.23 -13.35 -1.51
CA ARG A 486 -7.67 -13.15 -1.42
C ARG A 486 -8.41 -13.49 -2.71
N ARG A 487 -8.00 -12.92 -3.83
CA ARG A 487 -8.69 -13.11 -5.12
C ARG A 487 -8.53 -14.52 -5.69
N TRP A 488 -7.50 -15.24 -5.28
CA TRP A 488 -7.34 -16.67 -5.57
C TRP A 488 -8.15 -17.57 -4.65
N ASP A 489 -8.83 -16.98 -3.68
CA ASP A 489 -9.71 -17.66 -2.72
C ASP A 489 -8.99 -18.73 -1.88
N ILE A 490 -7.73 -18.47 -1.49
CA ILE A 490 -6.95 -19.41 -0.68
C ILE A 490 -6.96 -19.09 0.82
N ILE A 491 -7.43 -17.90 1.20
CA ILE A 491 -7.43 -17.42 2.58
C ILE A 491 -8.78 -17.56 3.28
N GLY A 492 -9.82 -17.96 2.56
CA GLY A 492 -11.16 -18.11 3.13
C GLY A 492 -11.22 -19.16 4.24
N PRO A 493 -12.24 -19.10 5.12
CA PRO A 493 -12.33 -19.98 6.31
C PRO A 493 -12.51 -21.46 5.96
N ASP A 494 -13.10 -21.75 4.82
CA ASP A 494 -13.38 -23.09 4.28
C ASP A 494 -12.38 -23.53 3.20
N LYS A 495 -11.36 -22.71 2.93
CA LYS A 495 -10.35 -22.97 1.92
C LYS A 495 -9.05 -23.47 2.52
N SER A 496 -8.29 -24.20 1.72
CA SER A 496 -7.00 -24.72 2.13
C SER A 496 -5.98 -24.66 1.00
N ARG A 497 -4.73 -24.52 1.36
CA ARG A 497 -3.57 -24.74 0.50
C ARG A 497 -2.97 -26.10 0.81
N THR A 498 -2.97 -27.01 -0.15
CA THR A 498 -2.31 -28.32 -0.07
C THR A 498 -0.93 -28.30 -0.72
N GLY A 499 -0.07 -29.27 -0.43
CA GLY A 499 1.28 -29.34 -0.99
C GLY A 499 2.20 -28.22 -0.50
N ALA A 500 1.92 -27.67 0.67
CA ALA A 500 2.69 -26.57 1.24
C ALA A 500 3.91 -27.10 2.00
N VAL A 501 5.06 -26.42 1.85
CA VAL A 501 6.24 -26.68 2.68
C VAL A 501 6.05 -26.01 4.03
N VAL A 502 6.11 -26.80 5.09
CA VAL A 502 5.96 -26.37 6.49
C VAL A 502 7.00 -27.08 7.36
N LEU A 503 7.58 -26.38 8.32
CA LEU A 503 8.44 -27.00 9.32
C LEU A 503 7.62 -27.36 10.57
N SER A 504 7.87 -28.54 11.10
CA SER A 504 7.32 -28.93 12.41
C SER A 504 7.95 -28.13 13.56
N SER A 505 7.46 -28.32 14.77
CA SER A 505 8.04 -27.70 15.98
C SER A 505 9.51 -28.10 16.22
N THR A 506 9.94 -29.23 15.69
CA THR A 506 11.33 -29.71 15.77
C THR A 506 12.20 -29.26 14.60
N GLY A 507 11.65 -28.46 13.65
CA GLY A 507 12.34 -28.05 12.44
C GLY A 507 12.31 -29.10 11.31
N ALA A 508 11.63 -30.25 11.49
CA ALA A 508 11.50 -31.25 10.43
C ALA A 508 10.62 -30.71 9.29
N VAL A 509 11.08 -30.94 8.05
CA VAL A 509 10.42 -30.42 6.85
C VAL A 509 9.26 -31.34 6.46
N ASN A 510 8.09 -30.76 6.33
CA ASN A 510 6.89 -31.34 5.73
C ASN A 510 6.73 -30.72 4.34
N THR A 511 6.63 -31.53 3.31
CA THR A 511 6.60 -31.06 1.89
C THR A 511 5.22 -31.11 1.27
N ASN A 512 4.25 -31.70 1.96
CA ASN A 512 2.88 -31.86 1.49
C ASN A 512 1.84 -31.47 2.56
N ALA A 513 2.18 -30.49 3.41
CA ALA A 513 1.28 -30.02 4.43
C ALA A 513 0.05 -29.33 3.84
N THR A 514 -1.04 -29.33 4.61
CA THR A 514 -2.27 -28.59 4.29
C THR A 514 -2.44 -27.45 5.27
N ILE A 515 -2.61 -26.22 4.74
CA ILE A 515 -2.79 -25.00 5.52
C ILE A 515 -4.22 -24.49 5.31
N VAL A 516 -4.92 -24.22 6.41
CA VAL A 516 -6.16 -23.44 6.43
C VAL A 516 -5.84 -22.10 7.04
N TYR A 517 -5.80 -21.06 6.21
CA TYR A 517 -5.48 -19.70 6.68
C TYR A 517 -6.63 -19.12 7.50
N GLY A 518 -7.85 -19.07 6.98
CA GLY A 518 -9.01 -18.53 7.66
C GLY A 518 -8.87 -17.04 7.95
N PHE A 519 -8.31 -16.27 7.00
CA PHE A 519 -8.06 -14.85 7.18
C PHE A 519 -9.27 -14.01 6.79
N LEU A 520 -9.43 -12.89 7.47
CA LEU A 520 -10.39 -11.86 7.09
C LEU A 520 -9.96 -11.25 5.73
N ASP A 521 -10.82 -11.33 4.73
CA ASP A 521 -10.50 -10.92 3.36
C ASP A 521 -10.55 -9.39 3.13
N TYR A 522 -11.40 -8.69 3.88
CA TYR A 522 -11.43 -7.23 3.99
C TYR A 522 -11.54 -6.83 5.46
N TRP A 523 -10.82 -5.82 5.84
CA TRP A 523 -10.87 -5.31 7.20
C TRP A 523 -12.12 -4.48 7.45
N ASP A 524 -12.63 -4.51 8.65
CA ASP A 524 -13.69 -3.60 9.09
C ASP A 524 -13.13 -2.17 9.21
N VAL A 525 -14.00 -1.17 9.14
CA VAL A 525 -13.61 0.22 9.44
C VAL A 525 -12.96 0.28 10.82
N PRO A 526 -11.83 0.97 10.99
CA PRO A 526 -11.17 1.08 12.28
C PRO A 526 -12.10 1.66 13.36
N ASP A 527 -12.12 1.03 14.51
CA ASP A 527 -12.92 1.48 15.66
C ASP A 527 -12.50 2.89 16.14
N ASN A 528 -11.21 3.22 15.95
CA ASN A 528 -10.70 4.57 16.17
C ASN A 528 -11.44 5.62 15.32
N GLU A 529 -11.73 5.31 14.06
CA GLU A 529 -12.51 6.20 13.20
C GLU A 529 -13.93 6.35 13.72
N LEU A 530 -14.61 5.24 14.02
CA LEU A 530 -16.00 5.25 14.48
C LEU A 530 -16.19 5.97 15.82
N ALA A 531 -15.16 5.98 16.68
CA ALA A 531 -15.18 6.67 17.96
C ALA A 531 -15.18 8.19 17.81
N TYR A 532 -14.46 8.72 16.82
CA TYR A 532 -14.32 10.17 16.59
C TYR A 532 -15.21 10.71 15.47
N ASN A 533 -15.67 9.84 14.57
CA ASN A 533 -16.51 10.17 13.42
C ASN A 533 -17.69 9.20 13.36
N PRO A 534 -18.68 9.33 14.27
CA PRO A 534 -19.79 8.41 14.34
C PRO A 534 -20.62 8.42 13.04
N PRO A 535 -21.16 7.26 12.63
CA PRO A 535 -21.98 7.17 11.42
C PRO A 535 -23.20 8.09 11.46
N ALA A 536 -23.48 8.76 10.34
CA ALA A 536 -24.75 9.46 10.14
C ALA A 536 -25.91 8.47 10.13
N ALA A 537 -27.11 8.96 10.36
CA ALA A 537 -28.31 8.12 10.39
C ALA A 537 -28.45 7.31 9.08
N GLY A 538 -28.52 6.00 9.19
CA GLY A 538 -28.66 5.09 8.05
C GLY A 538 -27.37 4.78 7.27
N SER A 539 -26.21 5.29 7.70
CA SER A 539 -24.92 5.06 7.01
C SER A 539 -23.88 4.31 7.85
N ALA A 540 -24.28 3.61 8.89
CA ALA A 540 -23.37 2.77 9.66
C ALA A 540 -22.66 1.77 8.74
N PRO A 541 -21.30 1.67 8.80
CA PRO A 541 -20.58 0.76 7.93
C PRO A 541 -20.93 -0.69 8.27
N THR A 542 -21.28 -1.46 7.25
CA THR A 542 -21.47 -2.90 7.41
C THR A 542 -20.12 -3.55 7.74
N LYS A 543 -20.11 -4.36 8.79
CA LYS A 543 -18.94 -5.21 9.06
C LYS A 543 -18.83 -6.30 8.00
N ASN A 544 -17.61 -6.71 7.71
CA ASN A 544 -17.38 -7.82 6.79
C ASN A 544 -18.11 -9.07 7.30
N PRO A 545 -19.05 -9.66 6.53
CA PRO A 545 -19.82 -10.82 6.98
C PRO A 545 -19.01 -12.12 7.00
N LYS A 546 -17.84 -12.16 6.32
CA LYS A 546 -16.99 -13.34 6.31
C LYS A 546 -16.28 -13.51 7.66
N GLN A 547 -16.27 -14.76 8.11
CA GLN A 547 -15.67 -15.17 9.39
C GLN A 547 -14.51 -16.13 9.15
#